data_f64a959470c4707fa220ea259a008218
#
_entry.id   f64a959470c4707fa220ea259a008218
#
_cell.length_a   1.000
_cell.length_b   1.000
_cell.length_c   1.000
_cell.angle_alpha   90.00
_cell.angle_beta   90.00
_cell.angle_gamma   90.00
#
_symmetry.space_group_name_H-M   'P 1'
#
loop_
_entity.id
_entity.type
_entity.pdbx_description
1 polymer ?
#
loop_
_entity_poly.entity_id
_entity_poly.type
_entity_poly.pdbx_seq_one_letter_code
_entity_poly.pdbx_strand_id
1 'polypeptide(L)'
;MKTLHTLPRIIVGLLFVYASVEKIMTPDAFAVSVANYDLLPSFLIGPIALWLPWLEMLTGIMLITGRFALGAATTASGLMVIFCLAISISYLRGLNINCGCFSMDPKNVADMRLVLLRDVGILTLCLIALSKALSQNKKTESS
;
A
#
# COMPACT_ATOMS: atom_id res chain seq x y z
N MET A 1 18.91 15.18 14.00
CA MET A 1 19.13 14.03 13.10
C MET A 1 18.12 12.89 13.26
N LYS A 2 17.49 12.70 14.43
CA LYS A 2 16.44 11.68 14.61
C LYS A 2 15.17 11.94 13.78
N THR A 3 14.81 13.18 13.54
CA THR A 3 13.62 13.60 12.78
C THR A 3 13.69 13.24 11.29
N LEU A 4 14.87 13.27 10.68
CA LEU A 4 15.05 12.95 9.25
C LEU A 4 14.84 11.46 8.94
N HIS A 5 15.00 10.59 9.95
CA HIS A 5 14.76 9.15 9.82
C HIS A 5 13.29 8.77 10.02
N THR A 6 12.54 9.61 10.74
CA THR A 6 11.15 9.36 11.09
C THR A 6 10.18 9.84 9.99
N LEU A 7 10.58 10.87 9.23
CA LEU A 7 9.73 11.51 8.23
C LEU A 7 9.19 10.57 7.15
N PRO A 8 10.00 9.77 6.42
CA PRO A 8 9.49 8.85 5.39
C PRO A 8 8.50 7.83 5.96
N ARG A 9 8.78 7.34 7.17
CA ARG A 9 7.94 6.38 7.87
C ARG A 9 6.56 6.95 8.20
N ILE A 10 6.51 8.18 8.71
CA ILE A 10 5.25 8.86 9.03
C ILE A 10 4.45 9.15 7.75
N ILE A 11 5.11 9.63 6.71
CA ILE A 11 4.45 9.90 5.42
C ILE A 11 3.80 8.62 4.87
N VAL A 12 4.54 7.52 4.80
CA VAL A 12 4.02 6.23 4.33
C VAL A 12 2.88 5.76 5.24
N GLY A 13 3.04 5.87 6.56
CA GLY A 13 2.01 5.49 7.52
C GLY A 13 0.70 6.28 7.33
N LEU A 14 0.78 7.58 7.13
CA LEU A 14 -0.38 8.43 6.86
C LEU A 14 -1.06 8.08 5.54
N LEU A 15 -0.28 7.82 4.49
CA LEU A 15 -0.81 7.40 3.19
C LEU A 15 -1.56 6.05 3.31
N PHE A 16 -1.02 5.10 4.06
CA PHE A 16 -1.66 3.81 4.30
C PHE A 16 -2.95 3.93 5.10
N VAL A 17 -2.96 4.74 6.15
CA VAL A 17 -4.18 5.01 6.93
C VAL A 17 -5.24 5.68 6.05
N TYR A 18 -4.87 6.70 5.29
CA TYR A 18 -5.80 7.39 4.39
C TYR A 18 -6.41 6.42 3.37
N ALA A 19 -5.57 5.65 2.68
CA ALA A 19 -6.03 4.68 1.67
C ALA A 19 -6.92 3.56 2.28
N SER A 20 -6.61 3.13 3.50
CA SER A 20 -7.39 2.10 4.19
C SER A 20 -8.77 2.60 4.62
N VAL A 21 -8.87 3.84 5.11
CA VAL A 21 -10.15 4.44 5.51
C VAL A 21 -11.11 4.49 4.32
N GLU A 22 -10.65 4.94 3.17
CA GLU A 22 -11.48 5.01 1.95
C GLU A 22 -12.01 3.62 1.54
N LYS A 23 -11.15 2.60 1.58
CA LYS A 23 -11.52 1.21 1.26
C LYS A 23 -12.48 0.59 2.30
N ILE A 24 -12.32 0.92 3.58
CA ILE A 24 -13.22 0.46 4.65
C ILE A 24 -14.61 1.09 4.51
N MET A 25 -14.67 2.34 4.08
CA MET A 25 -15.96 3.03 3.88
C MET A 25 -16.71 2.55 2.65
N THR A 26 -16.01 2.05 1.62
CA THR A 26 -16.60 1.56 0.37
C THR A 26 -16.08 0.16 0.00
N PRO A 27 -16.39 -0.87 0.80
CA PRO A 27 -15.85 -2.22 0.59
C PRO A 27 -16.32 -2.84 -0.73
N ASP A 28 -17.55 -2.56 -1.16
CA ASP A 28 -18.10 -3.06 -2.42
C ASP A 28 -17.35 -2.50 -3.63
N ALA A 29 -17.06 -1.21 -3.63
CA ALA A 29 -16.28 -0.56 -4.69
C ALA A 29 -14.84 -1.12 -4.74
N PHE A 30 -14.25 -1.40 -3.58
CA PHE A 30 -12.94 -2.02 -3.51
C PHE A 30 -12.97 -3.49 -4.00
N ALA A 31 -14.00 -4.27 -3.66
CA ALA A 31 -14.18 -5.62 -4.16
C ALA A 31 -14.31 -5.66 -5.70
N VAL A 32 -15.07 -4.73 -6.28
CA VAL A 32 -15.17 -4.56 -7.74
C VAL A 32 -13.79 -4.21 -8.34
N SER A 33 -13.04 -3.33 -7.71
CA SER A 33 -11.69 -2.99 -8.17
C SER A 33 -10.78 -4.21 -8.16
N VAL A 34 -10.80 -5.01 -7.09
CA VAL A 34 -10.03 -6.27 -7.00
C VAL A 34 -10.46 -7.28 -8.05
N ALA A 35 -11.77 -7.40 -8.31
CA ALA A 35 -12.32 -8.27 -9.35
C ALA A 35 -11.86 -7.86 -10.76
N ASN A 36 -11.77 -6.56 -11.01
CA ASN A 36 -11.37 -6.02 -12.33
C ASN A 36 -9.91 -6.34 -12.68
N TYR A 37 -9.05 -6.63 -11.70
CA TYR A 37 -7.69 -7.09 -11.99
C TYR A 37 -7.64 -8.48 -12.64
N ASP A 38 -8.71 -9.28 -12.50
CA ASP A 38 -8.82 -10.64 -13.05
C ASP A 38 -7.60 -11.52 -12.75
N LEU A 39 -7.05 -11.34 -11.56
CA LEU A 39 -5.88 -12.07 -11.06
C LEU A 39 -6.25 -13.12 -10.00
N LEU A 40 -7.46 -13.01 -9.45
CA LEU A 40 -7.91 -13.82 -8.33
C LEU A 40 -9.22 -14.56 -8.68
N PRO A 41 -9.38 -15.80 -8.22
CA PRO A 41 -10.64 -16.51 -8.32
C PRO A 41 -11.73 -15.78 -7.50
N SER A 42 -12.96 -15.81 -7.97
CA SER A 42 -14.09 -15.04 -7.41
C SER A 42 -14.32 -15.27 -5.91
N PHE A 43 -14.02 -16.47 -5.40
CA PHE A 43 -14.21 -16.81 -3.99
C PHE A 43 -13.20 -16.11 -3.05
N LEU A 44 -12.05 -15.63 -3.55
CA LEU A 44 -11.05 -14.90 -2.77
C LEU A 44 -11.26 -13.39 -2.77
N ILE A 45 -12.05 -12.86 -3.71
CA ILE A 45 -12.25 -11.41 -3.84
C ILE A 45 -12.88 -10.82 -2.57
N GLY A 46 -13.95 -11.43 -2.06
CA GLY A 46 -14.65 -10.97 -0.86
C GLY A 46 -13.76 -10.95 0.39
N PRO A 47 -13.13 -12.07 0.76
CA PRO A 47 -12.19 -12.11 1.89
C PRO A 47 -11.06 -11.10 1.77
N ILE A 48 -10.42 -10.98 0.60
CA ILE A 48 -9.32 -10.03 0.39
C ILE A 48 -9.82 -8.60 0.50
N ALA A 49 -10.94 -8.27 -0.11
CA ALA A 49 -11.52 -6.93 -0.03
C ALA A 49 -11.87 -6.51 1.39
N LEU A 50 -12.20 -7.47 2.26
CA LEU A 50 -12.52 -7.20 3.65
C LEU A 50 -11.25 -7.10 4.53
N TRP A 51 -10.30 -8.03 4.40
CA TRP A 51 -9.13 -8.12 5.28
C TRP A 51 -8.02 -7.15 4.93
N LEU A 52 -7.81 -6.89 3.64
CA LEU A 52 -6.69 -6.09 3.17
C LEU A 52 -6.70 -4.64 3.70
N PRO A 53 -7.84 -3.91 3.70
CA PRO A 53 -7.89 -2.56 4.25
C PRO A 53 -7.57 -2.50 5.75
N TRP A 54 -7.97 -3.50 6.51
CA TRP A 54 -7.63 -3.59 7.94
C TRP A 54 -6.14 -3.83 8.17
N LEU A 55 -5.54 -4.67 7.34
CA LEU A 55 -4.09 -4.90 7.36
C LEU A 55 -3.32 -3.63 7.00
N GLU A 56 -3.78 -2.88 6.00
CA GLU A 56 -3.20 -1.59 5.61
C GLU A 56 -3.32 -0.57 6.75
N MET A 57 -4.47 -0.47 7.39
CA MET A 57 -4.68 0.44 8.51
C MET A 57 -3.75 0.11 9.68
N LEU A 58 -3.67 -1.15 10.07
CA LEU A 58 -2.79 -1.61 11.14
C LEU A 58 -1.32 -1.31 10.82
N THR A 59 -0.90 -1.60 9.60
CA THR A 59 0.46 -1.31 9.11
C THR A 59 0.76 0.19 9.17
N GLY A 60 -0.17 1.03 8.72
CA GLY A 60 -0.04 2.48 8.77
C GLY A 60 0.10 3.02 10.20
N ILE A 61 -0.73 2.56 11.13
CA ILE A 61 -0.66 2.94 12.54
C ILE A 61 0.67 2.51 13.17
N MET A 62 1.13 1.30 12.88
CA MET A 62 2.43 0.81 13.38
C MET A 62 3.60 1.62 12.83
N LEU A 63 3.54 2.06 11.58
CA LEU A 63 4.54 2.95 10.99
C LEU A 63 4.55 4.32 11.66
N ILE A 64 3.40 4.90 11.94
CA ILE A 64 3.30 6.22 12.60
C ILE A 64 3.83 6.13 14.04
N THR A 65 3.38 5.16 14.81
CA THR A 65 3.78 4.99 16.22
C THR A 65 5.23 4.53 16.38
N GLY A 66 5.79 3.89 15.35
CA GLY A 66 7.14 3.35 15.38
C GLY A 66 7.32 2.05 16.16
N ARG A 67 6.21 1.51 16.66
CA ARG A 67 6.22 0.18 17.30
C ARG A 67 6.30 -0.87 16.19
N PHE A 68 7.27 -1.78 16.31
CA PHE A 68 7.55 -2.78 15.26
C PHE A 68 7.83 -2.17 13.88
N ALA A 69 8.55 -1.04 13.84
CA ALA A 69 8.82 -0.30 12.60
C ALA A 69 9.41 -1.17 11.48
N LEU A 70 10.25 -2.14 11.80
CA LEU A 70 10.81 -3.08 10.83
C LEU A 70 9.74 -3.97 10.21
N GLY A 71 8.92 -4.61 11.04
CA GLY A 71 7.82 -5.48 10.56
C GLY A 71 6.80 -4.70 9.74
N ALA A 72 6.39 -3.52 10.24
CA ALA A 72 5.46 -2.65 9.52
C ALA A 72 6.02 -2.14 8.18
N ALA A 73 7.30 -1.76 8.12
CA ALA A 73 7.94 -1.33 6.88
C ALA A 73 8.07 -2.50 5.87
N THR A 74 8.37 -3.70 6.34
CA THR A 74 8.41 -4.91 5.50
C THR A 74 7.03 -5.23 4.94
N THR A 75 5.98 -5.21 5.76
CA THR A 75 4.60 -5.43 5.33
C THR A 75 4.14 -4.38 4.33
N ALA A 76 4.41 -3.09 4.60
CA ALA A 76 4.10 -2.00 3.68
C ALA A 76 4.78 -2.15 2.33
N SER A 77 6.07 -2.49 2.33
CA SER A 77 6.83 -2.71 1.10
C SER A 77 6.30 -3.91 0.32
N GLY A 78 5.96 -5.01 0.99
CA GLY A 78 5.36 -6.19 0.37
C GLY A 78 4.01 -5.89 -0.28
N LEU A 79 3.13 -5.19 0.42
CA LEU A 79 1.83 -4.75 -0.11
C LEU A 79 1.99 -3.85 -1.34
N MET A 80 2.92 -2.89 -1.28
CA MET A 80 3.17 -2.00 -2.42
C MET A 80 3.72 -2.74 -3.63
N VAL A 81 4.61 -3.73 -3.43
CA VAL A 81 5.11 -4.58 -4.52
C VAL A 81 3.95 -5.34 -5.17
N ILE A 82 3.07 -5.95 -4.38
CA ILE A 82 1.90 -6.69 -4.89
C ILE A 82 0.99 -5.75 -5.69
N PHE A 83 0.69 -4.56 -5.19
CA PHE A 83 -0.13 -3.57 -5.90
C PHE A 83 0.53 -3.11 -7.20
N CYS A 84 1.81 -2.78 -7.19
CA CYS A 84 2.54 -2.39 -8.40
C CYS A 84 2.54 -3.51 -9.46
N LEU A 85 2.71 -4.77 -9.05
CA LEU A 85 2.64 -5.91 -9.96
C LEU A 85 1.24 -6.09 -10.54
N ALA A 86 0.20 -6.01 -9.71
CA ALA A 86 -1.19 -6.13 -10.15
C ALA A 86 -1.54 -5.05 -11.20
N ILE A 87 -1.18 -3.80 -10.92
CA ILE A 87 -1.40 -2.68 -11.84
C ILE A 87 -0.61 -2.86 -13.14
N SER A 88 0.65 -3.28 -13.04
CA SER A 88 1.51 -3.49 -14.21
C SER A 88 0.97 -4.59 -15.12
N ILE A 89 0.53 -5.72 -14.57
CA ILE A 89 -0.08 -6.82 -15.32
C ILE A 89 -1.37 -6.35 -16.00
N SER A 90 -2.21 -5.61 -15.29
CA SER A 90 -3.47 -5.07 -15.82
C SER A 90 -3.23 -4.07 -16.94
N TYR A 91 -2.21 -3.23 -16.80
CA TYR A 91 -1.78 -2.29 -17.85
C TYR A 91 -1.33 -3.01 -19.12
N LEU A 92 -0.51 -4.08 -18.97
CA LEU A 92 -0.04 -4.90 -20.10
C LEU A 92 -1.18 -5.64 -20.80
N ARG A 93 -2.25 -5.99 -20.07
CA ARG A 93 -3.47 -6.59 -20.62
C ARG A 93 -4.40 -5.59 -21.30
N GLY A 94 -4.08 -4.28 -21.27
CA GLY A 94 -4.90 -3.23 -21.86
C GLY A 94 -6.19 -2.94 -21.09
N LEU A 95 -6.28 -3.38 -19.83
CA LEU A 95 -7.43 -3.15 -18.97
C LEU A 95 -7.34 -1.73 -18.39
N ASN A 96 -8.26 -0.85 -18.76
CA ASN A 96 -8.43 0.45 -18.10
C ASN A 96 -9.21 0.28 -16.81
N ILE A 97 -8.52 -0.04 -15.72
CA ILE A 97 -9.14 -0.26 -14.42
C ILE A 97 -8.86 0.91 -13.48
N ASN A 98 -9.88 1.27 -12.68
CA ASN A 98 -9.66 2.09 -11.49
C ASN A 98 -8.82 1.31 -10.49
N CYS A 99 -7.67 1.87 -10.11
CA CYS A 99 -6.73 1.21 -9.19
C CYS A 99 -7.34 0.94 -7.81
N GLY A 100 -8.39 1.66 -7.40
CA GLY A 100 -8.99 1.52 -6.07
C GLY A 100 -8.05 1.85 -4.91
N CYS A 101 -6.85 2.38 -5.18
CA CYS A 101 -5.87 2.66 -4.13
C CYS A 101 -6.12 3.99 -3.41
N PHE A 102 -6.61 5.03 -4.11
CA PHE A 102 -6.82 6.37 -3.56
C PHE A 102 -8.03 7.12 -4.12
N SER A 103 -8.80 6.51 -5.00
CA SER A 103 -10.07 7.08 -5.50
C SER A 103 -10.98 5.94 -5.92
N MET A 104 -12.09 5.83 -5.24
CA MET A 104 -13.15 4.86 -5.53
C MET A 104 -14.20 5.42 -6.50
N ASP A 105 -13.96 6.63 -7.07
CA ASP A 105 -14.91 7.25 -7.99
C ASP A 105 -14.81 6.60 -9.37
N PRO A 106 -15.85 5.88 -9.82
CA PRO A 106 -15.88 5.22 -11.12
C PRO A 106 -15.84 6.20 -12.32
N LYS A 107 -16.03 7.50 -12.06
CA LYS A 107 -16.02 8.55 -13.10
C LYS A 107 -14.62 9.12 -13.35
N ASN A 108 -13.69 8.94 -12.44
CA ASN A 108 -12.31 9.36 -12.59
C ASN A 108 -11.43 8.19 -13.02
N VAL A 109 -11.43 7.90 -14.31
CA VAL A 109 -10.42 7.01 -14.92
C VAL A 109 -9.10 7.75 -14.86
N ALA A 110 -8.38 7.64 -13.76
CA ALA A 110 -7.04 8.18 -13.65
C ALA A 110 -6.15 7.49 -14.69
N ASP A 111 -5.35 8.28 -15.42
CA ASP A 111 -4.36 7.73 -16.33
C ASP A 111 -3.52 6.67 -15.61
N MET A 112 -3.60 5.44 -16.08
CA MET A 112 -2.91 4.28 -15.46
C MET A 112 -1.41 4.54 -15.28
N ARG A 113 -0.82 5.37 -16.15
CA ARG A 113 0.58 5.79 -16.06
C ARG A 113 0.84 6.65 -14.83
N LEU A 114 -0.06 7.59 -14.53
CA LEU A 114 0.06 8.45 -13.33
C LEU A 114 -0.11 7.65 -12.06
N VAL A 115 -1.03 6.69 -12.05
CA VAL A 115 -1.24 5.77 -10.92
C VAL A 115 0.02 4.94 -10.68
N LEU A 116 0.60 4.37 -11.73
CA LEU A 116 1.81 3.58 -11.63
C LEU A 116 3.02 4.41 -11.15
N LEU A 117 3.19 5.64 -11.68
CA LEU A 117 4.25 6.56 -11.22
C LEU A 117 4.11 6.90 -9.75
N ARG A 118 2.90 7.18 -9.27
CA ARG A 118 2.60 7.44 -7.87
C ARG A 118 2.95 6.24 -7.00
N ASP A 119 2.52 5.04 -7.39
CA ASP A 119 2.72 3.83 -6.62
C ASP A 119 4.19 3.41 -6.57
N VAL A 120 4.95 3.62 -7.65
CA VAL A 120 6.41 3.47 -7.67
C VAL A 120 7.07 4.47 -6.72
N GLY A 121 6.59 5.72 -6.67
CA GLY A 121 7.05 6.72 -5.71
C GLY A 121 6.82 6.31 -4.26
N ILE A 122 5.63 5.80 -3.94
CA ILE A 122 5.30 5.30 -2.61
C ILE A 122 6.15 4.06 -2.27
N LEU A 123 6.34 3.15 -3.21
CA LEU A 123 7.21 1.98 -3.04
C LEU A 123 8.65 2.39 -2.70
N THR A 124 9.18 3.42 -3.40
CA THR A 124 10.51 3.96 -3.11
C THR A 124 10.59 4.49 -1.67
N LEU A 125 9.58 5.22 -1.22
CA LEU A 125 9.49 5.69 0.18
C LEU A 125 9.42 4.53 1.17
N CYS A 126 8.67 3.47 0.86
CA CYS A 126 8.60 2.26 1.68
C CYS A 126 9.96 1.58 1.79
N LEU A 127 10.68 1.45 0.69
CA LEU A 127 12.02 0.84 0.67
C LEU A 127 13.04 1.70 1.46
N ILE A 128 12.95 3.02 1.39
CA ILE A 128 13.76 3.93 2.20
C ILE A 128 13.43 3.75 3.68
N ALA A 129 12.16 3.68 4.04
CA ALA A 129 11.73 3.45 5.42
C ALA A 129 12.22 2.10 5.93
N LEU A 130 12.15 1.06 5.10
CA LEU A 130 12.63 -0.29 5.42
C LEU A 130 14.15 -0.33 5.63
N SER A 131 14.92 0.26 4.72
CA SER A 131 16.39 0.29 4.84
C SER A 131 16.85 1.01 6.12
N LYS A 132 16.14 2.08 6.48
CA LYS A 132 16.41 2.81 7.74
C LYS A 132 16.01 1.99 8.98
N ALA A 133 14.90 1.28 8.94
CA ALA A 133 14.45 0.40 10.02
C ALA A 133 15.44 -0.76 10.23
N LEU A 134 15.96 -1.35 9.16
CA LEU A 134 16.99 -2.40 9.20
C LEU A 134 18.29 -1.88 9.83
N SER A 135 18.72 -0.67 9.45
CA SER A 135 19.92 -0.04 10.01
C SER A 135 19.79 0.23 11.51
N GLN A 136 18.60 0.61 11.97
CA GLN A 136 18.33 0.82 13.41
C GLN A 136 18.34 -0.50 14.20
N ASN A 137 17.73 -1.54 13.66
CA ASN A 137 17.68 -2.86 14.31
C ASN A 137 19.10 -3.43 14.49
N LYS A 138 19.94 -3.34 13.45
CA LYS A 138 21.33 -3.79 13.51
C LYS A 138 22.17 -3.04 14.58
N LYS A 139 21.86 -1.77 14.82
CA LYS A 139 22.52 -0.96 15.82
C LYS A 139 22.12 -1.33 17.26
N THR A 140 20.90 -1.79 17.42
CA THR A 140 20.39 -2.25 18.74
C THR A 140 20.94 -3.64 19.10
N GLU A 141 21.17 -4.51 18.11
CA GLU A 141 21.74 -5.85 18.34
C GLU A 141 23.25 -5.81 18.65
N SER A 142 23.97 -4.75 18.23
CA SER A 142 25.42 -4.61 18.45
C SER A 142 25.77 -3.84 19.71
N SER A 143 24.80 -3.42 20.50
CA SER A 143 24.96 -2.67 21.74
C SER A 143 24.58 -3.53 22.95
#